data_d0d3cca71f7c2a39e5f4bfe32a52b4d5
#
_entry.id   d0d3cca71f7c2a39e5f4bfe32a52b4d5
#
_cell.length_a   1.000
_cell.length_b   1.000
_cell.length_c   1.000
_cell.angle_alpha   90.00
_cell.angle_beta   90.00
_cell.angle_gamma   90.00
#
_symmetry.space_group_name_H-M   'P 1'
#
loop_
_entity.id
_entity.type
_entity.pdbx_description
1 polymer ?
#
loop_
_entity_poly.entity_id
_entity_poly.type
_entity_poly.pdbx_seq_one_letter_code
_entity_poly.pdbx_strand_id
1 'polypeptide(L)'
;MKFTLSFTVVFTCVLCYLTAPNIVEYDFAQIIFLFIAGLLVTGSANAINQAVEKDTDALMRRTAKRPVANGRMTQKEAYTFALIAGILGVWMMYYFFNMPSAMLSAISLFLYAFIYTPLKKVSSVAVLVGAFPGALPCLIGWVAATGIVNPFGVVHVGDNIFSNGAGWALFGIQFLWQFPHFWAIAWVAHGDYARAGFKLLPQDKGPTKFTAMQAVMYSLMMVPVGMLPYYFGITGQVSLWIVLEIGRAHV
;
A
#
# COMPACT_ATOMS: atom_id res chain seq x y z
N MET A 1 -15.55 -3.49 -6.72
CA MET A 1 -14.10 -3.39 -6.47
C MET A 1 -13.56 -2.20 -7.25
N LYS A 2 -12.68 -1.39 -6.70
CA LYS A 2 -11.92 -0.42 -7.51
C LYS A 2 -10.80 -1.19 -8.18
N PHE A 3 -11.10 -1.84 -9.30
CA PHE A 3 -10.17 -2.73 -9.99
C PHE A 3 -8.82 -2.05 -10.27
N THR A 4 -8.85 -0.84 -10.82
CA THR A 4 -7.62 -0.08 -11.12
C THR A 4 -6.73 0.12 -9.88
N LEU A 5 -7.31 0.49 -8.73
CA LEU A 5 -6.53 0.68 -7.50
C LEU A 5 -5.92 -0.65 -7.01
N SER A 6 -6.74 -1.71 -6.96
CA SER A 6 -6.23 -3.03 -6.54
C SER A 6 -5.16 -3.55 -7.50
N PHE A 7 -5.36 -3.35 -8.80
CA PHE A 7 -4.38 -3.71 -9.83
C PHE A 7 -3.04 -2.99 -9.59
N THR A 8 -3.05 -1.66 -9.40
CA THR A 8 -1.81 -0.89 -9.17
C THR A 8 -1.07 -1.36 -7.93
N VAL A 9 -1.78 -1.58 -6.81
CA VAL A 9 -1.19 -2.06 -5.56
C VAL A 9 -0.54 -3.43 -5.75
N VAL A 10 -1.23 -4.36 -6.41
CA VAL A 10 -0.71 -5.72 -6.66
C VAL A 10 0.43 -5.69 -7.67
N PHE A 11 0.32 -4.85 -8.70
CA PHE A 11 1.40 -4.64 -9.66
C PHE A 11 2.69 -4.17 -8.98
N THR A 12 2.60 -3.21 -8.05
CA THR A 12 3.75 -2.77 -7.25
C THR A 12 4.33 -3.91 -6.41
N CYS A 13 3.49 -4.76 -5.81
CA CYS A 13 3.94 -5.96 -5.09
C CYS A 13 4.74 -6.90 -6.00
N VAL A 14 4.22 -7.18 -7.21
CA VAL A 14 4.90 -8.02 -8.20
C VAL A 14 6.22 -7.40 -8.66
N LEU A 15 6.26 -6.08 -8.90
CA LEU A 15 7.51 -5.41 -9.24
C LEU A 15 8.56 -5.56 -8.14
N CYS A 16 8.19 -5.39 -6.87
CA CYS A 16 9.12 -5.57 -5.76
C CYS A 16 9.57 -7.04 -5.60
N TYR A 17 8.72 -8.01 -5.92
CA TYR A 17 9.11 -9.42 -6.01
C TYR A 17 10.18 -9.64 -7.09
N LEU A 18 9.96 -9.09 -8.28
CA LEU A 18 10.86 -9.25 -9.43
C LEU A 18 12.19 -8.50 -9.27
N THR A 19 12.26 -7.49 -8.40
CA THR A 19 13.51 -6.77 -8.10
C THR A 19 14.36 -7.45 -7.03
N ALA A 20 13.85 -8.50 -6.38
CA ALA A 20 14.63 -9.23 -5.37
C ALA A 20 15.80 -9.98 -6.03
N PRO A 21 17.01 -9.93 -5.44
CA PRO A 21 18.23 -10.41 -6.10
C PRO A 21 18.27 -11.93 -6.34
N ASN A 22 17.47 -12.69 -5.60
CA ASN A 22 17.36 -14.15 -5.75
C ASN A 22 16.38 -14.57 -6.85
N ILE A 23 15.69 -13.65 -7.51
CA ILE A 23 14.85 -13.93 -8.68
C ILE A 23 15.73 -13.79 -9.94
N VAL A 24 16.47 -14.84 -10.26
CA VAL A 24 17.36 -14.89 -11.43
C VAL A 24 16.61 -15.31 -12.69
N GLU A 25 15.65 -16.21 -12.55
CA GLU A 25 14.76 -16.66 -13.62
C GLU A 25 13.31 -16.32 -13.28
N TYR A 26 12.53 -15.95 -14.31
CA TYR A 26 11.13 -15.57 -14.12
C TYR A 26 10.22 -16.79 -14.22
N ASP A 27 9.65 -17.20 -13.09
CA ASP A 27 8.57 -18.17 -13.05
C ASP A 27 7.21 -17.47 -13.21
N PHE A 28 6.63 -17.57 -14.41
CA PHE A 28 5.33 -16.96 -14.71
C PHE A 28 4.19 -17.52 -13.85
N ALA A 29 4.25 -18.76 -13.41
CA ALA A 29 3.23 -19.33 -12.53
C ALA A 29 3.28 -18.67 -11.16
N GLN A 30 4.47 -18.47 -10.57
CA GLN A 30 4.63 -17.76 -9.31
C GLN A 30 4.17 -16.29 -9.42
N ILE A 31 4.49 -15.60 -10.52
CA ILE A 31 4.02 -14.23 -10.76
C ILE A 31 2.49 -14.18 -10.78
N ILE A 32 1.84 -15.11 -11.48
CA ILE A 32 0.38 -15.21 -11.54
C ILE A 32 -0.21 -15.52 -10.16
N PHE A 33 0.37 -16.45 -9.39
CA PHE A 33 -0.10 -16.75 -8.03
C PHE A 33 0.04 -15.56 -7.09
N LEU A 34 1.17 -14.84 -7.15
CA LEU A 34 1.36 -13.61 -6.38
C LEU A 34 0.31 -12.55 -6.73
N PHE A 35 0.06 -12.38 -8.03
CA PHE A 35 -0.93 -11.44 -8.52
C PHE A 35 -2.35 -11.79 -8.04
N ILE A 36 -2.76 -13.05 -8.15
CA ILE A 36 -4.07 -13.52 -7.70
C ILE A 36 -4.21 -13.40 -6.18
N ALA A 37 -3.22 -13.86 -5.42
CA ALA A 37 -3.21 -13.74 -3.96
C ALA A 37 -3.30 -12.28 -3.51
N GLY A 38 -2.53 -11.38 -4.13
CA GLY A 38 -2.58 -9.95 -3.89
C GLY A 38 -3.95 -9.34 -4.20
N LEU A 39 -4.60 -9.73 -5.32
CA LEU A 39 -5.96 -9.31 -5.65
C LEU A 39 -7.00 -9.81 -4.64
N LEU A 40 -6.85 -11.01 -4.13
CA LEU A 40 -7.74 -11.56 -3.11
C LEU A 40 -7.61 -10.80 -1.78
N VAL A 41 -6.40 -10.56 -1.31
CA VAL A 41 -6.14 -9.80 -0.07
C VAL A 41 -6.64 -8.35 -0.20
N THR A 42 -6.29 -7.65 -1.29
CA THR A 42 -6.74 -6.26 -1.51
C THR A 42 -8.24 -6.18 -1.79
N GLY A 43 -8.80 -7.18 -2.44
CA GLY A 43 -10.24 -7.32 -2.67
C GLY A 43 -11.01 -7.50 -1.36
N SER A 44 -10.50 -8.34 -0.46
CA SER A 44 -11.02 -8.52 0.90
C SER A 44 -11.02 -7.20 1.68
N ALA A 45 -9.87 -6.51 1.74
CA ALA A 45 -9.73 -5.22 2.40
C ALA A 45 -10.73 -4.17 1.87
N ASN A 46 -10.86 -4.09 0.55
CA ASN A 46 -11.80 -3.17 -0.10
C ASN A 46 -13.27 -3.53 0.16
N ALA A 47 -13.61 -4.81 0.27
CA ALA A 47 -14.99 -5.25 0.56
C ALA A 47 -15.39 -4.93 2.01
N ILE A 48 -14.49 -5.18 2.98
CA ILE A 48 -14.70 -4.78 4.38
C ILE A 48 -14.89 -3.27 4.48
N ASN A 49 -14.02 -2.50 3.83
CA ASN A 49 -14.13 -1.04 3.84
C ASN A 49 -15.48 -0.56 3.29
N GLN A 50 -15.97 -1.13 2.17
CA GLN A 50 -17.27 -0.78 1.61
C GLN A 50 -18.45 -1.17 2.52
N ALA A 51 -18.33 -2.31 3.22
CA ALA A 51 -19.36 -2.74 4.16
C ALA A 51 -19.43 -1.80 5.37
N VAL A 52 -18.28 -1.44 5.94
CA VAL A 52 -18.20 -0.54 7.12
C VAL A 52 -18.60 0.89 6.76
N GLU A 53 -18.23 1.37 5.57
CA GLU A 53 -18.45 2.76 5.13
C GLU A 53 -19.73 2.95 4.29
N LYS A 54 -20.67 1.99 4.27
CA LYS A 54 -21.86 2.03 3.43
C LYS A 54 -22.55 3.41 3.43
N ASP A 55 -22.90 3.90 4.60
CA ASP A 55 -23.67 5.13 4.76
C ASP A 55 -22.84 6.39 4.44
N THR A 56 -21.57 6.41 4.83
CA THR A 56 -20.66 7.50 4.50
C THR A 56 -20.29 7.53 3.03
N ASP A 57 -20.13 6.36 2.39
CA ASP A 57 -19.89 6.26 0.95
C ASP A 57 -21.06 6.82 0.13
N ALA A 58 -22.29 6.62 0.60
CA ALA A 58 -23.50 7.15 -0.04
C ALA A 58 -23.55 8.69 -0.06
N LEU A 59 -22.90 9.36 0.92
CA LEU A 59 -22.85 10.82 1.02
C LEU A 59 -21.81 11.47 0.09
N MET A 60 -20.85 10.71 -0.42
CA MET A 60 -19.75 11.22 -1.24
C MET A 60 -19.98 10.94 -2.73
N ARG A 61 -19.87 11.96 -3.60
CA ARG A 61 -20.05 11.81 -5.06
C ARG A 61 -19.17 10.72 -5.67
N ARG A 62 -17.93 10.59 -5.19
CA ARG A 62 -16.92 9.64 -5.68
C ARG A 62 -17.25 8.20 -5.33
N THR A 63 -17.93 7.95 -4.22
CA THR A 63 -18.12 6.60 -3.64
C THR A 63 -19.58 6.15 -3.60
N ALA A 64 -20.55 7.03 -3.82
CA ALA A 64 -21.98 6.72 -3.83
C ALA A 64 -22.35 5.58 -4.82
N LYS A 65 -21.58 5.43 -5.92
CA LYS A 65 -21.78 4.37 -6.91
C LYS A 65 -21.15 3.01 -6.54
N ARG A 66 -20.52 2.90 -5.36
CA ARG A 66 -19.96 1.62 -4.89
C ARG A 66 -21.07 0.58 -4.68
N PRO A 67 -20.84 -0.72 -4.95
CA PRO A 67 -21.87 -1.76 -4.86
C PRO A 67 -22.63 -1.79 -3.54
N VAL A 68 -21.97 -1.64 -2.41
CA VAL A 68 -22.62 -1.67 -1.09
C VAL A 68 -23.38 -0.37 -0.80
N ALA A 69 -22.79 0.79 -1.16
CA ALA A 69 -23.40 2.10 -0.93
C ALA A 69 -24.69 2.30 -1.75
N ASN A 70 -24.73 1.78 -2.99
CA ASN A 70 -25.91 1.91 -3.86
C ASN A 70 -26.88 0.71 -3.80
N GLY A 71 -26.67 -0.23 -2.87
CA GLY A 71 -27.59 -1.35 -2.64
C GLY A 71 -27.47 -2.53 -3.61
N ARG A 72 -26.52 -2.51 -4.58
CA ARG A 72 -26.30 -3.66 -5.49
C ARG A 72 -25.67 -4.87 -4.79
N MET A 73 -25.10 -4.68 -3.62
CA MET A 73 -24.53 -5.71 -2.77
C MET A 73 -24.90 -5.39 -1.32
N THR A 74 -25.34 -6.37 -0.58
CA THR A 74 -25.61 -6.23 0.85
C THR A 74 -24.31 -6.21 1.66
N GLN A 75 -24.34 -5.64 2.87
CA GLN A 75 -23.18 -5.69 3.78
C GLN A 75 -22.79 -7.15 4.10
N LYS A 76 -23.79 -8.03 4.26
CA LYS A 76 -23.55 -9.45 4.55
C LYS A 76 -22.79 -10.14 3.41
N GLU A 77 -23.21 -9.94 2.16
CA GLU A 77 -22.50 -10.47 0.99
C GLU A 77 -21.08 -9.92 0.90
N ALA A 78 -20.88 -8.62 1.19
CA ALA A 78 -19.55 -8.00 1.18
C ALA A 78 -18.64 -8.60 2.26
N TYR A 79 -19.12 -8.84 3.48
CA TYR A 79 -18.36 -9.51 4.54
C TYR A 79 -18.07 -10.97 4.21
N THR A 80 -19.03 -11.70 3.64
CA THR A 80 -18.82 -13.09 3.22
C THR A 80 -17.74 -13.20 2.14
N PHE A 81 -17.83 -12.35 1.11
CA PHE A 81 -16.80 -12.26 0.09
C PHE A 81 -15.43 -11.92 0.69
N ALA A 82 -15.39 -10.94 1.58
CA ALA A 82 -14.14 -10.50 2.22
C ALA A 82 -13.49 -11.63 3.03
N LEU A 83 -14.29 -12.38 3.79
CA LEU A 83 -13.79 -13.50 4.60
C LEU A 83 -13.18 -14.58 3.71
N ILE A 84 -13.92 -15.02 2.68
CA ILE A 84 -13.45 -16.07 1.77
C ILE A 84 -12.20 -15.59 1.00
N ALA A 85 -12.24 -14.40 0.42
CA ALA A 85 -11.11 -13.85 -0.33
C ALA A 85 -9.89 -13.61 0.55
N GLY A 86 -10.07 -13.11 1.78
CA GLY A 86 -8.98 -12.87 2.72
C GLY A 86 -8.29 -14.16 3.16
N ILE A 87 -9.06 -15.17 3.56
CA ILE A 87 -8.52 -16.49 3.94
C ILE A 87 -7.79 -17.13 2.77
N LEU A 88 -8.41 -17.17 1.59
CA LEU A 88 -7.81 -17.78 0.40
C LEU A 88 -6.54 -17.04 -0.04
N GLY A 89 -6.55 -15.69 -0.04
CA GLY A 89 -5.39 -14.90 -0.42
C GLY A 89 -4.20 -15.09 0.52
N VAL A 90 -4.43 -15.08 1.86
CA VAL A 90 -3.38 -15.32 2.85
C VAL A 90 -2.88 -16.77 2.78
N TRP A 91 -3.79 -17.74 2.58
CA TRP A 91 -3.43 -19.14 2.39
C TRP A 91 -2.56 -19.34 1.14
N MET A 92 -2.90 -18.70 0.01
CA MET A 92 -2.09 -18.74 -1.20
C MET A 92 -0.68 -18.15 -0.97
N MET A 93 -0.55 -17.05 -0.22
CA MET A 93 0.74 -16.48 0.14
C MET A 93 1.58 -17.45 0.97
N TYR A 94 0.95 -18.21 1.88
CA TYR A 94 1.62 -19.23 2.67
C TYR A 94 2.05 -20.42 1.81
N TYR A 95 1.15 -20.93 0.98
CA TYR A 95 1.35 -22.18 0.25
C TYR A 95 2.34 -22.06 -0.92
N PHE A 96 2.24 -20.97 -1.70
CA PHE A 96 3.07 -20.76 -2.89
C PHE A 96 4.35 -19.98 -2.62
N PHE A 97 4.45 -19.29 -1.51
CA PHE A 97 5.60 -18.47 -1.17
C PHE A 97 6.19 -18.86 0.20
N ASN A 98 5.86 -18.13 1.25
CA ASN A 98 6.42 -18.40 2.57
C ASN A 98 5.54 -17.83 3.69
N MET A 99 5.75 -18.35 4.91
CA MET A 99 5.03 -17.90 6.11
C MET A 99 5.20 -16.39 6.40
N PRO A 100 6.41 -15.79 6.31
CA PRO A 100 6.58 -14.36 6.54
C PRO A 100 5.73 -13.48 5.62
N SER A 101 5.67 -13.75 4.32
CA SER A 101 4.85 -12.98 3.37
C SER A 101 3.35 -13.14 3.62
N ALA A 102 2.91 -14.34 4.03
CA ALA A 102 1.53 -14.59 4.45
C ALA A 102 1.17 -13.80 5.71
N MET A 103 2.06 -13.77 6.71
CA MET A 103 1.87 -12.98 7.93
C MET A 103 1.78 -11.48 7.63
N LEU A 104 2.68 -10.95 6.80
CA LEU A 104 2.63 -9.54 6.38
C LEU A 104 1.33 -9.20 5.63
N SER A 105 0.83 -10.12 4.79
CA SER A 105 -0.45 -9.97 4.09
C SER A 105 -1.63 -9.94 5.06
N ALA A 106 -1.66 -10.81 6.05
CA ALA A 106 -2.68 -10.84 7.10
C ALA A 106 -2.62 -9.57 7.97
N ILE A 107 -1.43 -9.13 8.37
CA ILE A 107 -1.22 -7.88 9.11
C ILE A 107 -1.70 -6.67 8.29
N SER A 108 -1.37 -6.61 6.99
CA SER A 108 -1.82 -5.54 6.09
C SER A 108 -3.34 -5.47 6.03
N LEU A 109 -4.00 -6.63 5.84
CA LEU A 109 -5.46 -6.73 5.83
C LEU A 109 -6.06 -6.28 7.16
N PHE A 110 -5.52 -6.74 8.28
CA PHE A 110 -5.98 -6.37 9.62
C PHE A 110 -5.85 -4.87 9.87
N LEU A 111 -4.68 -4.28 9.63
CA LEU A 111 -4.44 -2.85 9.81
C LEU A 111 -5.39 -2.00 8.97
N TYR A 112 -5.62 -2.39 7.71
CA TYR A 112 -6.49 -1.66 6.81
C TYR A 112 -7.96 -1.75 7.23
N ALA A 113 -8.45 -2.97 7.50
CA ALA A 113 -9.85 -3.22 7.77
C ALA A 113 -10.29 -2.75 9.16
N PHE A 114 -9.49 -3.07 10.18
CA PHE A 114 -9.92 -2.92 11.58
C PHE A 114 -9.32 -1.69 12.28
N ILE A 115 -8.21 -1.15 11.81
CA ILE A 115 -7.58 0.03 12.42
C ILE A 115 -7.80 1.27 11.56
N TYR A 116 -7.33 1.26 10.31
CA TYR A 116 -7.41 2.43 9.44
C TYR A 116 -8.85 2.84 9.12
N THR A 117 -9.70 1.88 8.74
CA THR A 117 -11.08 2.19 8.28
C THR A 117 -11.91 2.92 9.34
N PRO A 118 -11.98 2.48 10.62
CA PRO A 118 -12.69 3.22 11.65
C PRO A 118 -11.99 4.53 12.06
N LEU A 119 -10.64 4.55 12.04
CA LEU A 119 -9.86 5.70 12.50
C LEU A 119 -10.05 6.95 11.64
N LYS A 120 -10.43 6.80 10.37
CA LYS A 120 -10.71 7.94 9.45
C LYS A 120 -11.75 8.93 9.96
N LYS A 121 -12.70 8.47 10.79
CA LYS A 121 -13.72 9.33 11.40
C LYS A 121 -13.29 9.96 12.72
N VAL A 122 -12.24 9.44 13.32
CA VAL A 122 -11.80 9.83 14.67
C VAL A 122 -10.66 10.84 14.61
N SER A 123 -9.64 10.58 13.79
CA SER A 123 -8.41 11.37 13.81
C SER A 123 -7.68 11.37 12.46
N SER A 124 -6.97 12.46 12.18
CA SER A 124 -6.06 12.60 11.04
C SER A 124 -4.85 11.63 11.10
N VAL A 125 -4.55 11.06 12.28
CA VAL A 125 -3.58 9.96 12.45
C VAL A 125 -3.95 8.75 11.56
N ALA A 126 -5.21 8.66 11.11
CA ALA A 126 -5.61 7.67 10.12
C ALA A 126 -4.72 7.66 8.86
N VAL A 127 -4.21 8.80 8.41
CA VAL A 127 -3.31 8.86 7.25
C VAL A 127 -2.00 8.14 7.55
N LEU A 128 -1.40 8.37 8.73
CA LEU A 128 -0.20 7.67 9.18
C LEU A 128 -0.44 6.16 9.29
N VAL A 129 -1.52 5.75 9.96
CA VAL A 129 -1.85 4.33 10.13
C VAL A 129 -2.14 3.67 8.78
N GLY A 130 -2.85 4.37 7.88
CA GLY A 130 -3.16 3.89 6.53
C GLY A 130 -1.94 3.77 5.62
N ALA A 131 -0.88 4.53 5.89
CA ALA A 131 0.37 4.46 5.13
C ALA A 131 1.10 3.11 5.33
N PHE A 132 0.94 2.44 6.48
CA PHE A 132 1.52 1.11 6.71
C PHE A 132 0.93 0.05 5.77
N PRO A 133 -0.38 -0.26 5.80
CA PRO A 133 -0.94 -1.26 4.89
C PRO A 133 -0.82 -0.85 3.42
N GLY A 134 -0.73 0.46 3.12
CA GLY A 134 -0.52 0.94 1.76
C GLY A 134 0.91 0.75 1.25
N ALA A 135 1.92 0.69 2.13
CA ALA A 135 3.32 0.45 1.78
C ALA A 135 3.72 -1.04 1.87
N LEU A 136 3.03 -1.82 2.70
CA LEU A 136 3.30 -3.25 2.89
C LEU A 136 3.33 -4.07 1.59
N PRO A 137 2.56 -3.79 0.52
CA PRO A 137 2.66 -4.53 -0.74
C PRO A 137 4.09 -4.60 -1.31
N CYS A 138 4.88 -3.53 -1.20
CA CYS A 138 6.29 -3.55 -1.62
C CYS A 138 7.11 -4.56 -0.79
N LEU A 139 6.95 -4.51 0.52
CA LEU A 139 7.66 -5.43 1.42
C LEU A 139 7.15 -6.86 1.27
N ILE A 140 5.84 -7.08 1.08
CA ILE A 140 5.26 -8.39 0.85
C ILE A 140 5.84 -9.03 -0.41
N GLY A 141 5.95 -8.28 -1.52
CA GLY A 141 6.56 -8.77 -2.75
C GLY A 141 8.02 -9.17 -2.56
N TRP A 142 8.82 -8.32 -1.93
CA TRP A 142 10.21 -8.62 -1.60
C TRP A 142 10.35 -9.85 -0.70
N VAL A 143 9.56 -9.93 0.37
CA VAL A 143 9.59 -11.06 1.33
C VAL A 143 9.04 -12.34 0.70
N ALA A 144 8.10 -12.25 -0.23
CA ALA A 144 7.63 -13.42 -0.99
C ALA A 144 8.78 -14.07 -1.78
N ALA A 145 9.73 -13.26 -2.30
CA ALA A 145 10.92 -13.77 -2.98
C ALA A 145 11.99 -14.27 -1.99
N THR A 146 12.32 -13.48 -0.96
CA THR A 146 13.49 -13.72 -0.11
C THR A 146 13.21 -14.56 1.14
N GLY A 147 11.98 -14.58 1.62
CA GLY A 147 11.60 -15.19 2.91
C GLY A 147 12.07 -14.41 4.14
N ILE A 148 12.74 -13.27 3.97
CA ILE A 148 13.43 -12.54 5.05
C ILE A 148 12.71 -11.22 5.34
N VAL A 149 12.27 -11.03 6.59
CA VAL A 149 11.65 -9.77 7.07
C VAL A 149 12.69 -8.84 7.71
N ASN A 150 13.71 -9.39 8.40
CA ASN A 150 14.69 -8.60 9.13
C ASN A 150 15.43 -7.62 8.19
N PRO A 151 15.37 -6.28 8.40
CA PRO A 151 16.04 -5.30 7.54
C PRO A 151 17.58 -5.44 7.53
N PHE A 152 18.15 -5.99 8.58
CA PHE A 152 19.59 -6.23 8.71
C PHE A 152 20.01 -7.62 8.22
N GLY A 153 19.06 -8.42 7.70
CA GLY A 153 19.35 -9.71 7.11
C GLY A 153 20.07 -9.59 5.77
N VAL A 154 20.57 -10.70 5.28
CA VAL A 154 21.27 -10.79 3.99
C VAL A 154 20.61 -11.85 3.10
N VAL A 155 20.61 -11.59 1.79
CA VAL A 155 20.13 -12.51 0.76
C VAL A 155 21.33 -13.06 0.02
N HIS A 156 21.52 -14.37 0.02
CA HIS A 156 22.61 -15.05 -0.68
C HIS A 156 22.16 -15.49 -2.07
N VAL A 157 22.94 -15.14 -3.10
CA VAL A 157 22.71 -15.56 -4.49
C VAL A 157 24.05 -16.01 -5.09
N GLY A 158 24.29 -17.31 -5.10
CA GLY A 158 25.61 -17.86 -5.41
C GLY A 158 26.64 -17.32 -4.42
N ASP A 159 27.74 -16.76 -4.93
CA ASP A 159 28.80 -16.14 -4.11
C ASP A 159 28.52 -14.69 -3.71
N ASN A 160 27.42 -14.10 -4.19
CA ASN A 160 27.06 -12.72 -3.91
C ASN A 160 26.16 -12.60 -2.68
N ILE A 161 26.38 -11.53 -1.90
CA ILE A 161 25.60 -11.20 -0.71
C ILE A 161 24.93 -9.84 -0.90
N PHE A 162 23.60 -9.80 -0.77
CA PHE A 162 22.81 -8.59 -0.90
C PHE A 162 22.15 -8.23 0.43
N SER A 163 22.04 -6.93 0.72
CA SER A 163 21.35 -6.45 1.91
C SER A 163 19.84 -6.60 1.78
N ASN A 164 19.18 -7.21 2.77
CA ASN A 164 17.71 -7.23 2.84
C ASN A 164 17.10 -5.84 3.15
N GLY A 165 17.91 -4.87 3.55
CA GLY A 165 17.51 -3.47 3.70
C GLY A 165 16.93 -2.85 2.42
N ALA A 166 17.24 -3.43 1.25
CA ALA A 166 16.69 -3.04 -0.04
C ALA A 166 15.14 -3.13 -0.08
N GLY A 167 14.55 -4.23 0.41
CA GLY A 167 13.09 -4.37 0.51
C GLY A 167 12.45 -3.32 1.42
N TRP A 168 13.14 -2.97 2.51
CA TRP A 168 12.70 -1.89 3.41
C TRP A 168 12.86 -0.50 2.82
N ALA A 169 13.84 -0.30 1.93
CA ALA A 169 13.95 0.95 1.15
C ALA A 169 12.75 1.13 0.22
N LEU A 170 12.33 0.07 -0.49
CA LEU A 170 11.13 0.09 -1.33
C LEU A 170 9.86 0.37 -0.50
N PHE A 171 9.73 -0.26 0.66
CA PHE A 171 8.67 0.05 1.61
C PHE A 171 8.71 1.52 2.05
N GLY A 172 9.88 2.05 2.39
CA GLY A 172 10.07 3.43 2.84
C GLY A 172 9.67 4.46 1.79
N ILE A 173 10.04 4.24 0.52
CA ILE A 173 9.62 5.09 -0.61
C ILE A 173 8.09 5.12 -0.71
N GLN A 174 7.47 3.94 -0.73
CA GLN A 174 6.01 3.82 -0.83
C GLN A 174 5.31 4.40 0.39
N PHE A 175 5.87 4.26 1.58
CA PHE A 175 5.35 4.82 2.84
C PHE A 175 5.34 6.35 2.81
N LEU A 176 6.48 6.97 2.47
CA LEU A 176 6.59 8.43 2.43
C LEU A 176 5.74 9.04 1.32
N TRP A 177 5.69 8.41 0.14
CA TRP A 177 4.91 8.89 -1.01
C TRP A 177 3.42 9.05 -0.70
N GLN A 178 2.88 8.22 0.17
CA GLN A 178 1.46 8.25 0.49
C GLN A 178 1.01 9.54 1.17
N PHE A 179 1.85 10.17 1.99
CA PHE A 179 1.45 11.37 2.74
C PHE A 179 1.10 12.54 1.81
N PRO A 180 1.99 13.02 0.93
CA PRO A 180 1.63 14.09 0.01
C PRO A 180 0.47 13.69 -0.90
N HIS A 181 0.40 12.44 -1.34
CA HIS A 181 -0.67 11.92 -2.18
C HIS A 181 -2.03 11.95 -1.48
N PHE A 182 -2.14 11.42 -0.26
CA PHE A 182 -3.40 11.40 0.48
C PHE A 182 -3.84 12.81 0.90
N TRP A 183 -2.91 13.68 1.30
CA TRP A 183 -3.25 15.06 1.62
C TRP A 183 -3.69 15.85 0.40
N ALA A 184 -3.10 15.64 -0.76
CA ALA A 184 -3.55 16.24 -2.02
C ALA A 184 -5.00 15.80 -2.36
N ILE A 185 -5.30 14.50 -2.25
CA ILE A 185 -6.66 13.98 -2.44
C ILE A 185 -7.62 14.57 -1.40
N ALA A 186 -7.24 14.61 -0.13
CA ALA A 186 -8.07 15.15 0.94
C ALA A 186 -8.29 16.66 0.79
N TRP A 187 -7.32 17.38 0.23
CA TRP A 187 -7.43 18.79 -0.11
C TRP A 187 -8.48 19.04 -1.21
N VAL A 188 -8.32 18.36 -2.34
CA VAL A 188 -9.23 18.51 -3.50
C VAL A 188 -10.64 18.02 -3.16
N ALA A 189 -10.77 16.92 -2.42
CA ALA A 189 -12.07 16.33 -2.06
C ALA A 189 -12.57 16.77 -0.66
N HIS A 190 -12.07 17.87 -0.12
CA HIS A 190 -12.37 18.30 1.26
C HIS A 190 -13.86 18.39 1.56
N GLY A 191 -14.65 18.99 0.64
CA GLY A 191 -16.09 19.11 0.82
C GLY A 191 -16.83 17.76 0.87
N ASP A 192 -16.39 16.76 0.13
CA ASP A 192 -16.96 15.41 0.18
C ASP A 192 -16.58 14.70 1.48
N TYR A 193 -15.33 14.81 1.91
CA TYR A 193 -14.85 14.20 3.17
C TYR A 193 -15.47 14.84 4.41
N ALA A 194 -15.64 16.16 4.42
CA ALA A 194 -16.28 16.88 5.52
C ALA A 194 -17.75 16.43 5.68
N ARG A 195 -18.52 16.28 4.57
CA ARG A 195 -19.89 15.75 4.63
C ARG A 195 -19.95 14.32 5.17
N ALA A 196 -18.95 13.50 4.88
CA ALA A 196 -18.84 12.12 5.36
C ALA A 196 -18.27 12.02 6.79
N GLY A 197 -17.88 13.15 7.41
CA GLY A 197 -17.29 13.19 8.75
C GLY A 197 -15.87 12.64 8.84
N PHE A 198 -15.13 12.57 7.72
CA PHE A 198 -13.75 12.08 7.71
C PHE A 198 -12.76 13.19 8.09
N LYS A 199 -11.80 12.83 8.95
CA LYS A 199 -10.69 13.68 9.41
C LYS A 199 -9.39 13.21 8.79
N LEU A 200 -9.10 13.63 7.56
CA LEU A 200 -7.91 13.18 6.82
C LEU A 200 -6.82 14.26 6.69
N LEU A 201 -7.16 15.51 6.93
CA LEU A 201 -6.19 16.60 6.94
C LEU A 201 -5.57 16.78 8.33
N PRO A 202 -4.31 17.23 8.44
CA PRO A 202 -3.62 17.40 9.72
C PRO A 202 -4.29 18.39 10.69
N GLN A 203 -5.14 19.28 10.16
CA GLN A 203 -5.92 20.24 10.94
C GLN A 203 -7.40 20.14 10.62
N ASP A 204 -8.26 20.27 11.63
CA ASP A 204 -9.73 20.20 11.49
C ASP A 204 -10.31 21.37 10.67
N LYS A 205 -9.54 22.44 10.47
CA LYS A 205 -9.95 23.63 9.70
C LYS A 205 -9.95 23.46 8.18
N GLY A 206 -9.70 22.25 7.67
CA GLY A 206 -9.60 21.97 6.25
C GLY A 206 -8.20 22.23 5.66
N PRO A 207 -8.09 22.52 4.35
CA PRO A 207 -6.82 22.79 3.68
C PRO A 207 -6.12 24.04 4.24
N THR A 208 -4.87 23.88 4.70
CA THR A 208 -4.08 24.97 5.30
C THR A 208 -2.65 25.00 4.77
N LYS A 209 -1.95 26.13 4.95
CA LYS A 209 -0.51 26.25 4.65
C LYS A 209 0.31 25.19 5.37
N PHE A 210 -0.10 24.79 6.58
CA PHE A 210 0.55 23.72 7.33
C PHE A 210 0.48 22.37 6.60
N THR A 211 -0.68 22.01 6.04
CA THR A 211 -0.82 20.80 5.24
C THR A 211 0.07 20.84 4.00
N ALA A 212 0.14 21.98 3.30
CA ALA A 212 1.01 22.14 2.13
C ALA A 212 2.49 22.00 2.51
N MET A 213 2.92 22.64 3.61
CA MET A 213 4.28 22.53 4.11
C MET A 213 4.65 21.09 4.48
N GLN A 214 3.74 20.37 5.15
CA GLN A 214 3.97 18.96 5.43
C GLN A 214 4.09 18.11 4.16
N ALA A 215 3.24 18.33 3.15
CA ALA A 215 3.33 17.63 1.88
C ALA A 215 4.69 17.84 1.22
N VAL A 216 5.20 19.09 1.21
CA VAL A 216 6.55 19.41 0.69
C VAL A 216 7.63 18.71 1.52
N MET A 217 7.55 18.75 2.87
CA MET A 217 8.54 18.09 3.74
C MET A 217 8.64 16.57 3.46
N TYR A 218 7.50 15.88 3.36
CA TYR A 218 7.50 14.45 3.05
C TYR A 218 7.99 14.15 1.64
N SER A 219 7.69 15.03 0.66
CA SER A 219 8.25 14.92 -0.69
C SER A 219 9.77 15.09 -0.69
N LEU A 220 10.32 16.03 0.08
CA LEU A 220 11.77 16.18 0.25
C LEU A 220 12.43 14.98 0.92
N MET A 221 11.77 14.39 1.94
CA MET A 221 12.27 13.16 2.59
C MET A 221 12.29 11.95 1.64
N MET A 222 11.47 11.94 0.59
CA MET A 222 11.52 10.89 -0.43
C MET A 222 12.83 10.89 -1.22
N VAL A 223 13.52 12.03 -1.36
CA VAL A 223 14.78 12.12 -2.12
C VAL A 223 15.86 11.21 -1.51
N PRO A 224 16.29 11.39 -0.24
CA PRO A 224 17.31 10.51 0.34
C PRO A 224 16.87 9.04 0.43
N VAL A 225 15.59 8.77 0.73
CA VAL A 225 15.08 7.40 0.78
C VAL A 225 15.00 6.77 -0.62
N GLY A 226 14.66 7.56 -1.65
CA GLY A 226 14.65 7.14 -3.05
C GLY A 226 16.05 6.82 -3.61
N MET A 227 17.13 7.30 -2.98
CA MET A 227 18.50 6.95 -3.33
C MET A 227 18.95 5.58 -2.76
N LEU A 228 18.28 5.08 -1.71
CA LEU A 228 18.67 3.83 -1.05
C LEU A 228 18.70 2.61 -1.97
N PRO A 229 17.77 2.42 -2.93
CA PRO A 229 17.85 1.32 -3.89
C PRO A 229 19.17 1.26 -4.67
N TYR A 230 19.74 2.41 -5.02
CA TYR A 230 21.06 2.47 -5.63
C TYR A 230 22.16 2.02 -4.65
N TYR A 231 22.15 2.51 -3.42
CA TYR A 231 23.15 2.12 -2.41
C TYR A 231 23.07 0.64 -2.01
N PHE A 232 21.88 0.04 -2.08
CA PHE A 232 21.69 -1.39 -1.87
C PHE A 232 21.96 -2.25 -3.11
N GLY A 233 22.34 -1.64 -4.25
CA GLY A 233 22.74 -2.35 -5.46
C GLY A 233 21.59 -2.95 -6.27
N ILE A 234 20.32 -2.55 -6.00
CA ILE A 234 19.16 -3.03 -6.77
C ILE A 234 18.82 -2.16 -7.98
N THR A 235 19.37 -0.95 -8.05
CA THR A 235 19.19 -0.06 -9.21
C THR A 235 20.53 0.53 -9.66
N GLY A 236 20.61 0.95 -10.95
CA GLY A 236 21.81 1.59 -11.50
C GLY A 236 21.85 3.11 -11.27
N GLN A 237 22.93 3.77 -11.69
CA GLN A 237 23.13 5.23 -11.54
C GLN A 237 22.01 6.08 -12.15
N VAL A 238 21.36 5.60 -13.21
CA VAL A 238 20.26 6.33 -13.85
C VAL A 238 19.12 6.61 -12.87
N SER A 239 18.82 5.65 -11.97
CA SER A 239 17.77 5.84 -10.95
C SER A 239 18.09 6.98 -9.98
N LEU A 240 19.37 7.18 -9.65
CA LEU A 240 19.83 8.25 -8.78
C LEU A 240 19.53 9.63 -9.40
N TRP A 241 19.85 9.80 -10.69
CA TRP A 241 19.54 11.03 -11.41
C TRP A 241 18.05 11.29 -11.54
N ILE A 242 17.25 10.25 -11.82
CA ILE A 242 15.78 10.36 -11.89
C ILE A 242 15.22 10.82 -10.54
N VAL A 243 15.67 10.27 -9.42
CA VAL A 243 15.22 10.66 -8.08
C VAL A 243 15.55 12.12 -7.78
N LEU A 244 16.75 12.60 -8.16
CA LEU A 244 17.14 13.98 -7.97
C LEU A 244 16.31 14.94 -8.83
N GLU A 245 16.02 14.60 -10.10
CA GLU A 245 15.17 15.41 -10.97
C GLU A 245 13.71 15.44 -10.52
N ILE A 246 13.15 14.32 -10.04
CA ILE A 246 11.83 14.29 -9.44
C ILE A 246 11.78 15.19 -8.18
N GLY A 247 12.83 15.16 -7.36
CA GLY A 247 12.96 16.04 -6.19
C GLY A 247 12.94 17.52 -6.59
N ARG A 248 13.63 17.90 -7.67
CA ARG A 248 13.61 19.27 -8.19
C ARG A 248 12.24 19.72 -8.71
N ALA A 249 11.50 18.80 -9.35
CA ALA A 249 10.18 19.12 -9.91
C ALA A 249 9.09 19.35 -8.84
N HIS A 250 9.32 18.95 -7.59
CA HIS A 250 8.37 19.08 -6.48
C HIS A 250 8.71 20.23 -5.51
N VAL A 251 9.78 20.98 -5.74
CA VAL A 251 10.20 22.18 -5.01
C VAL A 251 9.90 23.43 -5.81
#